data_fa0ed6c42a015d46da6c7def17b8a290
#
_entry.id   fa0ed6c42a015d46da6c7def17b8a290
#
_cell.length_a   1.000
_cell.length_b   1.000
_cell.length_c   1.000
_cell.angle_alpha   90.00
_cell.angle_beta   90.00
_cell.angle_gamma   90.00
#
_symmetry.space_group_name_H-M   'P 1'
#
loop_
_entity.id
_entity.type
_entity.pdbx_description
1 polymer ?
#
loop_
_entity_poly.entity_id
_entity_poly.type
_entity_poly.pdbx_seq_one_letter_code
_entity_poly.pdbx_strand_id
1 'polypeptide(L)'
;MGHGNQFRAYNYFYLAGDYDRILRDLDSDRNLDIGAIQYHMIKEILGEITQDKEFTYPLAMLRYLRASLLWSHDLVETKKLIVQKLETMERYFKQAALPVPRKSRILGEIHNTWIFCAFNNPYQIVEHAKKAVGYFNGRYSCIVSNRTEFTYGAPSMLYTYYTTPGHLTADASFISENYSWLERAVQYCGHGYRNLIQAELSLETGDFDAVSLPARKSIIESRMYNQLSIEICAVFALARHALISQEPAKARQLMQELMDNRGLEEQPVLNTTAELCHAYISLLTGRTDEVPAWLRNTDNAQTNLIFDGIGFTYIVAGRLLMMEQDHIRLEIMCQEYQRRFDIHSCQFGYIFNHIYCSVAKHHLYGREEGIRTLQKALDIASQDAVFMPFIENAGFISEYLKDALETGSYPEDYRHKLLSLCSSQLKAGPSLAPGNLLTDREKEVLSLLAQGLKHGEMAERLCVSLPTVRYHIQNIYKKLSVNNRTNAIAEAKRMGMLT
;
A
#
# COMPACT_ATOMS: atom_id res chain seq x y z
N MET A 1 15.81 -28.08 -8.49
CA MET A 1 16.83 -27.30 -9.23
C MET A 1 16.44 -25.84 -9.06
N GLY A 2 17.27 -25.06 -8.41
CA GLY A 2 16.91 -23.71 -7.98
C GLY A 2 16.72 -22.73 -9.14
N HIS A 3 15.86 -21.74 -8.95
CA HIS A 3 15.52 -20.64 -9.89
C HIS A 3 16.74 -19.95 -10.53
N GLY A 4 17.90 -19.92 -9.86
CA GLY A 4 19.14 -19.34 -10.39
C GLY A 4 19.71 -20.02 -11.63
N ASN A 5 19.50 -21.32 -11.83
CA ASN A 5 20.00 -22.02 -13.02
C ASN A 5 19.13 -21.80 -14.25
N GLN A 6 17.82 -21.62 -14.07
CA GLN A 6 16.87 -21.35 -15.15
C GLN A 6 17.05 -19.93 -15.71
N PHE A 7 17.24 -18.96 -14.82
CA PHE A 7 17.56 -17.57 -15.20
C PHE A 7 18.84 -17.48 -16.04
N ARG A 8 19.90 -18.18 -15.65
CA ARG A 8 21.14 -18.24 -16.44
C ARG A 8 20.91 -18.84 -17.84
N ALA A 9 20.10 -19.89 -17.93
CA ALA A 9 19.77 -20.51 -19.21
C ALA A 9 19.01 -19.55 -20.14
N TYR A 10 18.00 -18.83 -19.63
CA TYR A 10 17.27 -17.84 -20.42
C TYR A 10 18.16 -16.69 -20.88
N ASN A 11 19.08 -16.23 -20.05
CA ASN A 11 20.04 -15.20 -20.44
C ASN A 11 20.96 -15.68 -21.59
N TYR A 12 21.42 -16.93 -21.56
CA TYR A 12 22.20 -17.50 -22.66
C TYR A 12 21.39 -17.62 -23.95
N PHE A 13 20.15 -18.08 -23.90
CA PHE A 13 19.26 -18.17 -25.08
C PHE A 13 18.95 -16.79 -25.64
N TYR A 14 18.70 -15.80 -24.78
CA TYR A 14 18.47 -14.42 -25.16
C TYR A 14 19.68 -13.83 -25.91
N LEU A 15 20.87 -13.94 -25.32
CA LEU A 15 22.12 -13.47 -25.93
C LEU A 15 22.45 -14.20 -27.23
N ALA A 16 22.02 -15.45 -27.40
CA ALA A 16 22.16 -16.24 -28.61
C ALA A 16 21.10 -15.92 -29.69
N GLY A 17 20.07 -15.10 -29.36
CA GLY A 17 18.94 -14.83 -30.25
C GLY A 17 17.97 -16.01 -30.42
N ASP A 18 18.09 -17.06 -29.59
CA ASP A 18 17.22 -18.25 -29.62
C ASP A 18 15.93 -18.03 -28.82
N TYR A 19 15.13 -17.07 -29.25
CA TYR A 19 13.89 -16.68 -28.58
C TYR A 19 12.82 -17.77 -28.64
N ASP A 20 12.77 -18.57 -29.70
CA ASP A 20 11.83 -19.67 -29.82
C ASP A 20 12.00 -20.73 -28.73
N ARG A 21 13.21 -20.92 -28.25
CA ARG A 21 13.47 -21.86 -27.14
C ARG A 21 12.94 -21.34 -25.82
N ILE A 22 13.11 -20.04 -25.56
CA ILE A 22 12.54 -19.38 -24.38
C ILE A 22 11.02 -19.44 -24.44
N LEU A 23 10.42 -19.11 -25.59
CA LEU A 23 8.97 -19.12 -25.79
C LEU A 23 8.36 -20.51 -25.60
N ARG A 24 9.01 -21.57 -26.12
CA ARG A 24 8.58 -22.97 -25.90
C ARG A 24 8.60 -23.38 -24.42
N ASP A 25 9.62 -22.98 -23.67
CA ASP A 25 9.69 -23.28 -22.25
C ASP A 25 8.63 -22.48 -21.45
N LEU A 26 8.47 -21.20 -21.80
CA LEU A 26 7.42 -20.36 -21.22
C LEU A 26 5.98 -20.79 -21.61
N ASP A 27 5.80 -21.50 -22.72
CA ASP A 27 4.50 -22.06 -23.14
C ASP A 27 4.18 -23.41 -22.45
N SER A 28 5.06 -23.89 -21.58
CA SER A 28 4.84 -25.12 -20.83
C SER A 28 3.81 -24.97 -19.72
N ASP A 29 3.21 -26.13 -19.32
CA ASP A 29 2.28 -26.21 -18.18
C ASP A 29 3.02 -26.15 -16.81
N ARG A 30 4.32 -25.88 -16.78
CA ARG A 30 5.07 -25.72 -15.54
C ARG A 30 4.75 -24.38 -14.91
N ASN A 31 4.62 -24.39 -13.59
CA ASN A 31 4.48 -23.15 -12.83
C ASN A 31 5.85 -22.46 -12.76
N LEU A 32 6.12 -21.55 -13.67
CA LEU A 32 7.37 -20.79 -13.79
C LEU A 32 7.15 -19.42 -13.16
N ASP A 33 8.00 -19.08 -12.23
CA ASP A 33 8.03 -17.73 -11.66
C ASP A 33 8.72 -16.76 -12.63
N ILE A 34 7.91 -15.93 -13.31
CA ILE A 34 8.45 -14.93 -14.25
C ILE A 34 9.08 -13.75 -13.50
N GLY A 35 8.77 -13.54 -12.23
CA GLY A 35 9.43 -12.52 -11.41
C GLY A 35 10.95 -12.69 -11.33
N ALA A 36 11.45 -13.92 -11.59
CA ALA A 36 12.89 -14.21 -11.72
C ALA A 36 13.49 -13.84 -13.09
N ILE A 37 12.66 -13.51 -14.10
CA ILE A 37 13.11 -13.08 -15.43
C ILE A 37 13.07 -11.57 -15.48
N GLN A 38 14.22 -10.94 -15.76
CA GLN A 38 14.28 -9.47 -15.84
C GLN A 38 13.30 -8.93 -16.89
N TYR A 39 12.45 -8.00 -16.49
CA TYR A 39 11.36 -7.44 -17.31
C TYR A 39 11.82 -6.94 -18.70
N HIS A 40 12.99 -6.30 -18.78
CA HIS A 40 13.55 -5.82 -20.05
C HIS A 40 13.78 -6.97 -21.05
N MET A 41 14.27 -8.12 -20.58
CA MET A 41 14.49 -9.31 -21.42
C MET A 41 13.15 -9.86 -21.92
N ILE A 42 12.13 -9.92 -21.06
CA ILE A 42 10.79 -10.34 -21.46
C ILE A 42 10.21 -9.35 -22.47
N LYS A 43 10.37 -8.05 -22.26
CA LYS A 43 9.87 -7.00 -23.16
C LYS A 43 10.52 -7.07 -24.54
N GLU A 44 11.84 -7.31 -24.62
CA GLU A 44 12.55 -7.45 -25.89
C GLU A 44 12.18 -8.75 -26.63
N ILE A 45 12.18 -9.91 -25.93
CA ILE A 45 11.74 -11.19 -26.51
C ILE A 45 10.34 -11.07 -27.12
N LEU A 46 9.49 -10.29 -26.53
CA LEU A 46 8.08 -10.19 -26.91
C LEU A 46 7.80 -9.03 -27.84
N GLY A 47 8.68 -8.05 -27.94
CA GLY A 47 8.73 -7.11 -29.04
C GLY A 47 8.95 -7.81 -30.40
N GLU A 48 9.64 -8.96 -30.37
CA GLU A 48 9.86 -9.83 -31.54
C GLU A 48 8.72 -10.82 -31.81
N ILE A 49 7.71 -10.94 -30.90
CA ILE A 49 6.57 -11.85 -31.11
C ILE A 49 5.63 -11.24 -32.14
N THR A 50 5.57 -11.86 -33.31
CA THR A 50 4.54 -11.64 -34.31
C THR A 50 3.20 -12.23 -33.87
N GLN A 51 2.09 -11.83 -34.52
CA GLN A 51 0.76 -12.37 -34.21
C GLN A 51 0.72 -13.91 -34.37
N ASP A 52 1.44 -14.48 -35.30
CA ASP A 52 1.54 -15.94 -35.51
C ASP A 52 2.16 -16.64 -34.28
N LYS A 53 3.20 -16.05 -33.69
CA LYS A 53 3.84 -16.59 -32.49
C LYS A 53 2.95 -16.46 -31.24
N GLU A 54 2.10 -15.45 -31.15
CA GLU A 54 1.12 -15.29 -30.07
C GLU A 54 0.17 -16.49 -30.02
N PHE A 55 -0.25 -17.01 -31.15
CA PHE A 55 -1.12 -18.19 -31.22
C PHE A 55 -0.34 -19.50 -31.12
N THR A 56 0.92 -19.53 -31.49
CA THR A 56 1.81 -20.70 -31.37
C THR A 56 2.23 -20.93 -29.92
N TYR A 57 2.49 -19.86 -29.15
CA TYR A 57 2.96 -19.89 -27.77
C TYR A 57 2.02 -19.12 -26.81
N PRO A 58 0.73 -19.54 -26.71
CA PRO A 58 -0.28 -18.77 -26.00
C PRO A 58 -0.01 -18.59 -24.50
N LEU A 59 0.55 -19.60 -23.81
CA LEU A 59 0.84 -19.47 -22.38
C LEU A 59 2.01 -18.52 -22.13
N ALA A 60 3.03 -18.53 -23.01
CA ALA A 60 4.12 -17.56 -22.95
C ALA A 60 3.60 -16.13 -23.11
N MET A 61 2.69 -15.92 -24.08
CA MET A 61 2.05 -14.62 -24.28
C MET A 61 1.25 -14.18 -23.04
N LEU A 62 0.43 -15.05 -22.46
CA LEU A 62 -0.38 -14.71 -21.29
C LEU A 62 0.50 -14.37 -20.07
N ARG A 63 1.63 -15.07 -19.86
CA ARG A 63 2.62 -14.73 -18.85
C ARG A 63 3.19 -13.33 -19.06
N TYR A 64 3.51 -13.01 -20.30
CA TYR A 64 3.99 -11.67 -20.64
C TYR A 64 2.95 -10.58 -20.42
N LEU A 65 1.74 -10.76 -20.91
CA LEU A 65 0.68 -9.76 -20.74
C LEU A 65 0.47 -9.43 -19.26
N ARG A 66 0.54 -10.46 -18.41
CA ARG A 66 0.48 -10.29 -16.97
C ARG A 66 1.69 -9.52 -16.43
N ALA A 67 2.91 -9.90 -16.81
CA ALA A 67 4.13 -9.20 -16.38
C ALA A 67 4.11 -7.74 -16.86
N SER A 68 3.68 -7.50 -18.09
CA SER A 68 3.55 -6.14 -18.64
C SER A 68 2.60 -5.26 -17.84
N LEU A 69 1.49 -5.82 -17.34
CA LEU A 69 0.54 -5.08 -16.49
C LEU A 69 1.20 -4.67 -15.16
N LEU A 70 1.91 -5.60 -14.53
CA LEU A 70 2.52 -5.38 -13.21
C LEU A 70 3.65 -4.33 -13.23
N TRP A 71 4.39 -4.25 -14.34
CA TRP A 71 5.58 -3.39 -14.47
C TRP A 71 5.38 -2.18 -15.40
N SER A 72 4.13 -1.86 -15.73
CA SER A 72 3.82 -0.76 -16.63
C SER A 72 3.98 0.61 -15.96
N HIS A 73 4.65 1.53 -16.65
CA HIS A 73 4.65 2.95 -16.30
C HIS A 73 3.38 3.68 -16.78
N ASP A 74 2.71 3.14 -17.80
CA ASP A 74 1.42 3.61 -18.30
C ASP A 74 0.40 2.48 -18.22
N LEU A 75 -0.23 2.39 -17.05
CA LEU A 75 -1.21 1.33 -16.76
C LEU A 75 -2.43 1.41 -17.66
N VAL A 76 -2.89 2.61 -17.99
CA VAL A 76 -4.12 2.81 -18.77
C VAL A 76 -3.96 2.26 -20.19
N GLU A 77 -2.89 2.67 -20.88
CA GLU A 77 -2.63 2.24 -22.26
C GLU A 77 -2.24 0.77 -22.31
N THR A 78 -1.45 0.30 -21.34
CA THR A 78 -1.07 -1.12 -21.24
C THR A 78 -2.29 -2.00 -21.01
N LYS A 79 -3.19 -1.63 -20.10
CA LYS A 79 -4.45 -2.37 -19.85
C LYS A 79 -5.29 -2.45 -21.10
N LYS A 80 -5.45 -1.37 -21.84
CA LYS A 80 -6.21 -1.33 -23.09
C LYS A 80 -5.64 -2.29 -24.14
N LEU A 81 -4.32 -2.29 -24.31
CA LEU A 81 -3.63 -3.23 -25.21
C LEU A 81 -3.84 -4.68 -24.80
N ILE A 82 -3.69 -4.98 -23.50
CA ILE A 82 -3.87 -6.35 -22.98
C ILE A 82 -5.30 -6.83 -23.21
N VAL A 83 -6.29 -5.99 -22.92
CA VAL A 83 -7.71 -6.31 -23.15
C VAL A 83 -7.95 -6.70 -24.61
N GLN A 84 -7.48 -5.90 -25.58
CA GLN A 84 -7.62 -6.19 -27.01
C GLN A 84 -6.96 -7.52 -27.39
N LYS A 85 -5.78 -7.82 -26.84
CA LYS A 85 -5.09 -9.09 -27.09
C LYS A 85 -5.84 -10.27 -26.49
N LEU A 86 -6.32 -10.16 -25.25
CA LEU A 86 -7.10 -11.22 -24.59
C LEU A 86 -8.40 -11.54 -25.35
N GLU A 87 -9.13 -10.52 -25.82
CA GLU A 87 -10.33 -10.71 -26.66
C GLU A 87 -10.01 -11.42 -27.99
N THR A 88 -8.90 -11.05 -28.62
CA THR A 88 -8.47 -11.67 -29.87
C THR A 88 -8.04 -13.11 -29.65
N MET A 89 -7.26 -13.41 -28.62
CA MET A 89 -6.87 -14.76 -28.23
C MET A 89 -8.09 -15.63 -27.89
N GLU A 90 -9.01 -15.10 -27.09
CA GLU A 90 -10.23 -15.83 -26.70
C GLU A 90 -11.06 -16.23 -27.92
N ARG A 91 -11.27 -15.29 -28.86
CA ARG A 91 -12.00 -15.53 -30.10
C ARG A 91 -11.33 -16.60 -30.95
N TYR A 92 -10.04 -16.52 -31.13
CA TYR A 92 -9.25 -17.49 -31.88
C TYR A 92 -9.30 -18.89 -31.26
N PHE A 93 -9.00 -19.00 -29.95
CA PHE A 93 -8.93 -20.30 -29.29
C PHE A 93 -10.29 -20.97 -29.10
N LYS A 94 -11.38 -20.22 -29.05
CA LYS A 94 -12.74 -20.80 -29.10
C LYS A 94 -13.00 -21.57 -30.38
N GLN A 95 -12.45 -21.13 -31.51
CA GLN A 95 -12.65 -21.73 -32.85
C GLN A 95 -11.53 -22.71 -33.24
N ALA A 96 -10.35 -22.62 -32.61
CA ALA A 96 -9.18 -23.41 -32.98
C ALA A 96 -9.44 -24.94 -32.85
N ALA A 97 -8.95 -25.69 -33.83
CA ALA A 97 -8.97 -27.15 -33.85
C ALA A 97 -7.84 -27.73 -33.00
N LEU A 98 -7.93 -27.57 -31.69
CA LEU A 98 -6.97 -28.08 -30.70
C LEU A 98 -7.56 -29.22 -29.87
N PRO A 99 -6.72 -30.14 -29.34
CA PRO A 99 -7.17 -31.12 -28.35
C PRO A 99 -7.87 -30.43 -27.16
N VAL A 100 -9.02 -30.98 -26.75
CA VAL A 100 -9.87 -30.39 -25.70
C VAL A 100 -9.10 -29.99 -24.44
N PRO A 101 -8.17 -30.81 -23.88
CA PRO A 101 -7.42 -30.42 -22.68
C PRO A 101 -6.54 -29.19 -22.89
N ARG A 102 -5.89 -29.06 -24.06
CA ARG A 102 -5.04 -27.91 -24.39
C ARG A 102 -5.85 -26.64 -24.59
N LYS A 103 -6.96 -26.75 -25.36
CA LYS A 103 -7.89 -25.65 -25.58
C LYS A 103 -8.48 -25.12 -24.28
N SER A 104 -8.97 -26.00 -23.42
CA SER A 104 -9.51 -25.63 -22.12
C SER A 104 -8.47 -24.99 -21.21
N ARG A 105 -7.23 -25.47 -21.23
CA ARG A 105 -6.11 -24.85 -20.50
C ARG A 105 -5.91 -23.40 -20.93
N ILE A 106 -5.77 -23.15 -22.22
CA ILE A 106 -5.53 -21.81 -22.77
C ILE A 106 -6.70 -20.87 -22.43
N LEU A 107 -7.94 -21.29 -22.64
CA LEU A 107 -9.11 -20.46 -22.34
C LEU A 107 -9.24 -20.18 -20.84
N GLY A 108 -8.91 -21.14 -19.98
CA GLY A 108 -8.85 -20.92 -18.54
C GLY A 108 -7.80 -19.87 -18.14
N GLU A 109 -6.61 -19.93 -18.72
CA GLU A 109 -5.55 -18.94 -18.43
C GLU A 109 -5.84 -17.57 -19.03
N ILE A 110 -6.55 -17.47 -20.16
CA ILE A 110 -7.05 -16.19 -20.68
C ILE A 110 -7.95 -15.52 -19.63
N HIS A 111 -8.95 -16.24 -19.10
CA HIS A 111 -9.82 -15.67 -18.07
C HIS A 111 -9.08 -15.42 -16.76
N ASN A 112 -8.11 -16.23 -16.39
CA ASN A 112 -7.28 -15.98 -15.24
C ASN A 112 -6.41 -14.70 -15.40
N THR A 113 -5.96 -14.38 -16.63
CA THR A 113 -5.26 -13.13 -16.94
C THR A 113 -6.23 -11.93 -16.89
N TRP A 114 -7.49 -12.10 -17.30
CA TRP A 114 -8.53 -11.10 -17.13
C TRP A 114 -8.75 -10.68 -15.68
N ILE A 115 -8.61 -11.59 -14.71
CA ILE A 115 -8.71 -11.28 -13.26
C ILE A 115 -7.72 -10.15 -12.91
N PHE A 116 -6.50 -10.20 -13.45
CA PHE A 116 -5.49 -9.15 -13.22
C PHE A 116 -5.83 -7.83 -13.90
N CYS A 117 -6.45 -7.86 -15.08
CA CYS A 117 -6.92 -6.64 -15.74
C CYS A 117 -8.09 -5.98 -14.97
N ALA A 118 -8.89 -6.79 -14.30
CA ALA A 118 -10.03 -6.35 -13.49
C ALA A 118 -9.68 -6.03 -12.04
N PHE A 119 -8.42 -5.98 -11.67
CA PHE A 119 -7.82 -6.02 -10.31
C PHE A 119 -8.57 -5.23 -9.22
N ASN A 120 -9.27 -4.15 -9.56
CA ASN A 120 -10.03 -3.30 -8.65
C ASN A 120 -11.57 -3.36 -8.86
N ASN A 121 -12.04 -4.31 -9.67
CA ASN A 121 -13.48 -4.52 -9.90
C ASN A 121 -13.89 -5.93 -9.42
N PRO A 122 -14.45 -6.08 -8.21
CA PRO A 122 -14.75 -7.37 -7.63
C PRO A 122 -15.73 -8.21 -8.46
N TYR A 123 -16.66 -7.57 -9.16
CA TYR A 123 -17.67 -8.26 -9.99
C TYR A 123 -17.04 -8.92 -11.21
N GLN A 124 -16.18 -8.20 -11.93
CA GLN A 124 -15.44 -8.74 -13.08
C GLN A 124 -14.44 -9.80 -12.66
N ILE A 125 -13.74 -9.61 -11.52
CA ILE A 125 -12.83 -10.60 -10.94
C ILE A 125 -13.56 -11.93 -10.74
N VAL A 126 -14.71 -11.92 -10.08
CA VAL A 126 -15.48 -13.13 -9.80
C VAL A 126 -16.07 -13.74 -11.08
N GLU A 127 -16.54 -12.93 -12.01
CA GLU A 127 -17.03 -13.42 -13.31
C GLU A 127 -15.95 -14.21 -14.07
N HIS A 128 -14.76 -13.61 -14.18
CA HIS A 128 -13.64 -14.27 -14.87
C HIS A 128 -13.09 -15.46 -14.09
N ALA A 129 -13.08 -15.44 -12.75
CA ALA A 129 -12.72 -16.59 -11.94
C ALA A 129 -13.66 -17.79 -12.16
N LYS A 130 -14.96 -17.55 -12.23
CA LYS A 130 -15.96 -18.58 -12.56
C LYS A 130 -15.70 -19.21 -13.93
N LYS A 131 -15.43 -18.38 -14.95
CA LYS A 131 -15.10 -18.85 -16.30
C LYS A 131 -13.79 -19.65 -16.32
N ALA A 132 -12.75 -19.15 -15.66
CA ALA A 132 -11.47 -19.86 -15.53
C ALA A 132 -11.62 -21.23 -14.90
N VAL A 133 -12.31 -21.31 -13.76
CA VAL A 133 -12.61 -22.58 -13.06
C VAL A 133 -13.38 -23.56 -13.94
N GLY A 134 -14.38 -23.07 -14.70
CA GLY A 134 -15.14 -23.89 -15.64
C GLY A 134 -14.23 -24.52 -16.71
N TYR A 135 -13.31 -23.76 -17.28
CA TYR A 135 -12.36 -24.26 -18.28
C TYR A 135 -11.29 -25.18 -17.64
N PHE A 136 -10.80 -24.88 -16.45
CA PHE A 136 -9.78 -25.70 -15.80
C PHE A 136 -10.27 -27.11 -15.42
N ASN A 137 -11.57 -27.29 -15.22
CA ASN A 137 -12.20 -28.57 -14.95
C ASN A 137 -11.46 -29.38 -13.84
N GLY A 138 -11.36 -28.80 -12.64
CA GLY A 138 -10.70 -29.40 -11.49
C GLY A 138 -9.17 -29.23 -11.44
N ARG A 139 -8.56 -28.57 -12.40
CA ARG A 139 -7.16 -28.13 -12.37
C ARG A 139 -7.07 -26.67 -11.93
N TYR A 140 -5.84 -26.18 -11.79
CA TYR A 140 -5.53 -24.81 -11.41
C TYR A 140 -4.73 -24.12 -12.51
N SER A 141 -4.58 -22.79 -12.41
CA SER A 141 -3.66 -22.03 -13.23
C SER A 141 -2.23 -22.61 -13.19
N CYS A 142 -1.59 -22.65 -14.33
CA CYS A 142 -0.16 -22.94 -14.45
C CYS A 142 0.69 -21.67 -14.68
N ILE A 143 0.03 -20.52 -14.83
CA ILE A 143 0.69 -19.22 -15.02
C ILE A 143 0.86 -18.50 -13.69
N VAL A 144 -0.15 -18.59 -12.81
CA VAL A 144 -0.18 -17.89 -11.53
C VAL A 144 0.25 -18.83 -10.41
N SER A 145 1.29 -18.43 -9.70
CA SER A 145 1.77 -19.12 -8.50
C SER A 145 0.90 -18.79 -7.29
N ASN A 146 0.81 -19.70 -6.33
CA ASN A 146 0.24 -19.42 -5.01
C ASN A 146 1.11 -18.46 -4.17
N ARG A 147 2.34 -18.19 -4.60
CA ARG A 147 3.25 -17.19 -3.99
C ARG A 147 3.12 -15.81 -4.64
N THR A 148 2.17 -15.63 -5.56
CA THR A 148 1.93 -14.32 -6.18
C THR A 148 1.55 -13.29 -5.13
N GLU A 149 1.98 -12.05 -5.36
CA GLU A 149 1.63 -10.89 -4.54
C GLU A 149 0.14 -10.58 -4.70
N PHE A 150 -0.69 -11.29 -3.94
CA PHE A 150 -2.16 -11.25 -4.04
C PHE A 150 -2.71 -9.83 -3.84
N THR A 151 -2.07 -9.04 -3.00
CA THR A 151 -2.47 -7.67 -2.68
C THR A 151 -1.83 -6.63 -3.59
N TYR A 152 -1.07 -7.03 -4.61
CA TYR A 152 -0.29 -6.13 -5.47
C TYR A 152 0.67 -5.19 -4.70
N GLY A 153 1.09 -5.58 -3.52
CA GLY A 153 1.88 -4.74 -2.62
C GLY A 153 1.08 -3.70 -1.85
N ALA A 154 -0.26 -3.71 -1.93
CA ALA A 154 -1.10 -2.88 -1.07
C ALA A 154 -1.08 -3.39 0.38
N PRO A 155 -1.12 -2.51 1.38
CA PRO A 155 -1.17 -2.88 2.79
C PRO A 155 -2.57 -3.27 3.27
N SER A 156 -3.57 -3.12 2.41
CA SER A 156 -4.97 -3.42 2.67
C SER A 156 -5.69 -3.75 1.36
N MET A 157 -6.55 -4.76 1.40
CA MET A 157 -7.38 -5.13 0.25
C MET A 157 -8.46 -4.10 -0.05
N LEU A 158 -8.95 -3.40 0.96
CA LEU A 158 -9.94 -2.34 0.77
C LEU A 158 -9.38 -1.17 -0.05
N TYR A 159 -8.07 -0.90 0.02
CA TYR A 159 -7.44 0.13 -0.82
C TYR A 159 -7.53 -0.22 -2.32
N THR A 160 -7.59 -1.50 -2.64
CA THR A 160 -7.77 -1.97 -4.01
C THR A 160 -9.22 -1.93 -4.47
N TYR A 161 -10.17 -2.33 -3.62
CA TYR A 161 -11.56 -2.56 -4.02
C TYR A 161 -12.49 -1.36 -3.80
N TYR A 162 -12.19 -0.47 -2.88
CA TYR A 162 -13.03 0.70 -2.65
C TYR A 162 -12.81 1.75 -3.75
N THR A 163 -13.59 1.63 -4.82
CA THR A 163 -13.49 2.48 -6.03
C THR A 163 -14.67 3.43 -6.22
N THR A 164 -15.76 3.22 -5.49
CA THR A 164 -16.99 4.01 -5.59
C THR A 164 -17.53 4.33 -4.20
N PRO A 165 -17.72 5.62 -3.84
CA PRO A 165 -18.33 5.99 -2.56
C PRO A 165 -19.72 5.36 -2.40
N GLY A 166 -20.08 4.92 -1.20
CA GLY A 166 -21.31 4.23 -0.88
C GLY A 166 -21.30 2.72 -1.18
N HIS A 167 -20.21 2.16 -1.69
CA HIS A 167 -20.12 0.75 -2.09
C HIS A 167 -19.16 -0.10 -1.27
N LEU A 168 -18.43 0.49 -0.30
CA LEU A 168 -17.37 -0.21 0.44
C LEU A 168 -17.83 -1.55 1.03
N THR A 169 -18.92 -1.53 1.81
CA THR A 169 -19.42 -2.73 2.48
C THR A 169 -19.99 -3.74 1.48
N ALA A 170 -20.69 -3.27 0.44
CA ALA A 170 -21.28 -4.13 -0.58
C ALA A 170 -20.21 -4.86 -1.39
N ASP A 171 -19.18 -4.15 -1.84
CA ASP A 171 -18.08 -4.71 -2.63
C ASP A 171 -17.23 -5.66 -1.78
N ALA A 172 -16.92 -5.30 -0.52
CA ALA A 172 -16.23 -6.15 0.42
C ALA A 172 -16.99 -7.45 0.73
N SER A 173 -18.30 -7.37 0.94
CA SER A 173 -19.15 -8.53 1.17
C SER A 173 -19.22 -9.42 -0.07
N PHE A 174 -19.46 -8.82 -1.24
CA PHE A 174 -19.55 -9.56 -2.49
C PHE A 174 -18.30 -10.39 -2.79
N ILE A 175 -17.11 -9.78 -2.70
CA ILE A 175 -15.85 -10.50 -2.97
C ILE A 175 -15.59 -11.56 -1.90
N SER A 176 -15.87 -11.28 -0.62
CA SER A 176 -15.71 -12.23 0.47
C SER A 176 -16.58 -13.50 0.29
N GLU A 177 -17.82 -13.34 -0.10
CA GLU A 177 -18.77 -14.46 -0.35
C GLU A 177 -18.35 -15.29 -1.57
N ASN A 178 -17.79 -14.64 -2.59
CA ASN A 178 -17.41 -15.29 -3.86
C ASN A 178 -15.93 -15.69 -3.92
N TYR A 179 -15.17 -15.49 -2.85
CA TYR A 179 -13.72 -15.72 -2.83
C TYR A 179 -13.30 -17.14 -3.22
N SER A 180 -14.13 -18.15 -2.91
CA SER A 180 -13.85 -19.55 -3.25
C SER A 180 -13.61 -19.80 -4.75
N TRP A 181 -14.11 -18.92 -5.63
CA TRP A 181 -13.84 -19.03 -7.06
C TRP A 181 -12.39 -18.65 -7.40
N LEU A 182 -11.81 -17.67 -6.71
CA LEU A 182 -10.41 -17.30 -6.86
C LEU A 182 -9.48 -18.44 -6.36
N GLU A 183 -9.78 -19.02 -5.19
CA GLU A 183 -9.03 -20.17 -4.67
C GLU A 183 -9.04 -21.37 -5.62
N ARG A 184 -10.17 -21.58 -6.31
CA ARG A 184 -10.33 -22.66 -7.30
C ARG A 184 -9.68 -22.34 -8.63
N ALA A 185 -9.49 -21.07 -8.98
CA ALA A 185 -8.77 -20.66 -10.18
C ALA A 185 -7.25 -20.77 -9.97
N VAL A 186 -6.75 -20.40 -8.79
CA VAL A 186 -5.32 -20.43 -8.42
C VAL A 186 -5.18 -21.15 -7.09
N GLN A 187 -4.53 -22.30 -7.10
CA GLN A 187 -4.40 -23.18 -5.94
C GLN A 187 -3.92 -22.44 -4.69
N TYR A 188 -4.74 -22.40 -3.66
CA TYR A 188 -4.45 -21.80 -2.34
C TYR A 188 -4.04 -20.33 -2.33
N CYS A 189 -4.18 -19.60 -3.44
CA CYS A 189 -3.85 -18.17 -3.49
C CYS A 189 -4.86 -17.36 -2.67
N GLY A 190 -4.33 -16.49 -1.80
CA GLY A 190 -5.14 -15.61 -0.96
C GLY A 190 -5.82 -16.28 0.24
N HIS A 191 -5.38 -17.44 0.70
CA HIS A 191 -5.89 -18.05 1.93
C HIS A 191 -5.75 -17.08 3.11
N GLY A 192 -6.82 -16.96 3.91
CA GLY A 192 -6.94 -15.96 4.96
C GLY A 192 -7.66 -14.68 4.54
N TYR A 193 -7.88 -14.48 3.23
CA TYR A 193 -8.50 -13.28 2.67
C TYR A 193 -9.87 -12.95 3.27
N ARG A 194 -10.75 -13.94 3.45
CA ARG A 194 -12.11 -13.70 4.00
C ARG A 194 -12.08 -13.07 5.38
N ASN A 195 -11.21 -13.59 6.25
CA ASN A 195 -11.01 -13.04 7.58
C ASN A 195 -10.30 -11.68 7.54
N LEU A 196 -9.37 -11.47 6.57
CA LEU A 196 -8.70 -10.20 6.37
C LEU A 196 -9.71 -9.08 6.03
N ILE A 197 -10.55 -9.28 5.01
CA ILE A 197 -11.49 -8.25 4.56
C ILE A 197 -12.48 -7.87 5.67
N GLN A 198 -12.89 -8.84 6.50
CA GLN A 198 -13.75 -8.57 7.66
C GLN A 198 -13.03 -7.71 8.69
N ALA A 199 -11.77 -8.02 9.00
CA ALA A 199 -10.98 -7.25 9.96
C ALA A 199 -10.73 -5.82 9.47
N GLU A 200 -10.36 -5.67 8.20
CA GLU A 200 -10.13 -4.35 7.58
C GLU A 200 -11.41 -3.50 7.55
N LEU A 201 -12.55 -4.10 7.13
CA LEU A 201 -13.84 -3.40 7.11
C LEU A 201 -14.24 -2.92 8.50
N SER A 202 -14.15 -3.80 9.51
CA SER A 202 -14.45 -3.45 10.90
C SER A 202 -13.53 -2.33 11.41
N LEU A 203 -12.24 -2.36 11.06
CA LEU A 203 -11.29 -1.33 11.43
C LEU A 203 -11.66 0.03 10.81
N GLU A 204 -11.87 0.07 9.50
CA GLU A 204 -12.14 1.31 8.79
C GLU A 204 -13.47 1.94 9.17
N THR A 205 -14.49 1.12 9.49
CA THR A 205 -15.84 1.58 9.90
C THR A 205 -16.02 1.77 11.41
N GLY A 206 -14.93 1.62 12.19
CA GLY A 206 -14.92 1.90 13.63
C GLY A 206 -15.69 0.89 14.48
N ASP A 207 -15.75 -0.37 14.05
CA ASP A 207 -16.18 -1.52 14.85
C ASP A 207 -14.95 -2.25 15.41
N PHE A 208 -14.27 -1.58 16.35
CA PHE A 208 -12.95 -2.02 16.81
C PHE A 208 -12.96 -3.35 17.57
N ASP A 209 -14.06 -3.69 18.23
CA ASP A 209 -14.19 -4.95 18.96
C ASP A 209 -14.18 -6.16 17.99
N ALA A 210 -14.64 -5.96 16.76
CA ALA A 210 -14.71 -6.99 15.73
C ALA A 210 -13.40 -7.18 14.93
N VAL A 211 -12.33 -6.42 15.19
CA VAL A 211 -11.08 -6.45 14.39
C VAL A 211 -10.17 -7.61 14.76
N SER A 212 -9.93 -7.80 16.06
CA SER A 212 -8.80 -8.62 16.53
C SER A 212 -8.93 -10.10 16.17
N LEU A 213 -10.12 -10.69 16.31
CA LEU A 213 -10.34 -12.12 16.08
C LEU A 213 -10.21 -12.49 14.60
N PRO A 214 -10.87 -11.82 13.65
CA PRO A 214 -10.69 -12.11 12.22
C PRO A 214 -9.25 -11.87 11.75
N ALA A 215 -8.59 -10.79 12.17
CA ALA A 215 -7.20 -10.53 11.78
C ALA A 215 -6.26 -11.65 12.25
N ARG A 216 -6.40 -12.17 13.47
CA ARG A 216 -5.61 -13.30 13.97
C ARG A 216 -5.90 -14.59 13.22
N LYS A 217 -7.16 -14.87 12.88
CA LYS A 217 -7.53 -16.02 12.04
C LYS A 217 -6.88 -15.90 10.66
N SER A 218 -6.93 -14.71 10.05
CA SER A 218 -6.27 -14.44 8.77
C SER A 218 -4.78 -14.72 8.82
N ILE A 219 -4.07 -14.30 9.88
CA ILE A 219 -2.63 -14.58 10.05
C ILE A 219 -2.37 -16.08 10.15
N ILE A 220 -3.17 -16.81 10.90
CA ILE A 220 -3.00 -18.28 11.04
C ILE A 220 -3.21 -18.97 9.68
N GLU A 221 -4.30 -18.64 8.98
CA GLU A 221 -4.64 -19.22 7.68
C GLU A 221 -3.59 -18.88 6.62
N SER A 222 -3.16 -17.61 6.55
CA SER A 222 -2.13 -17.17 5.60
C SER A 222 -0.78 -17.87 5.81
N ARG A 223 -0.35 -18.05 7.06
CA ARG A 223 0.89 -18.78 7.40
C ARG A 223 0.83 -20.25 7.01
N MET A 224 -0.31 -20.90 7.20
CA MET A 224 -0.48 -22.31 6.82
C MET A 224 -0.26 -22.56 5.32
N TYR A 225 -0.54 -21.57 4.48
CA TYR A 225 -0.46 -21.66 3.02
C TYR A 225 0.59 -20.73 2.39
N ASN A 226 1.49 -20.17 3.20
CA ASN A 226 2.57 -19.25 2.78
C ASN A 226 2.05 -18.03 1.97
N GLN A 227 0.93 -17.44 2.43
CA GLN A 227 0.32 -16.27 1.82
C GLN A 227 0.82 -14.98 2.48
N LEU A 228 2.10 -14.66 2.27
CA LEU A 228 2.80 -13.56 2.95
C LEU A 228 2.12 -12.19 2.72
N SER A 229 1.57 -11.94 1.52
CA SER A 229 0.85 -10.69 1.24
C SER A 229 -0.39 -10.49 2.12
N ILE A 230 -1.14 -11.57 2.39
CA ILE A 230 -2.30 -11.55 3.30
C ILE A 230 -1.83 -11.37 4.76
N GLU A 231 -0.75 -12.05 5.14
CA GLU A 231 -0.17 -11.90 6.48
C GLU A 231 0.23 -10.45 6.78
N ILE A 232 0.91 -9.78 5.84
CA ILE A 232 1.31 -8.37 5.97
C ILE A 232 0.09 -7.50 6.24
N CYS A 233 -0.96 -7.61 5.44
CA CYS A 233 -2.18 -6.81 5.61
C CYS A 233 -2.85 -7.08 6.97
N ALA A 234 -2.95 -8.34 7.39
CA ALA A 234 -3.59 -8.70 8.66
C ALA A 234 -2.78 -8.22 9.88
N VAL A 235 -1.45 -8.31 9.82
CA VAL A 235 -0.55 -7.76 10.86
C VAL A 235 -0.65 -6.24 10.91
N PHE A 236 -0.69 -5.56 9.75
CA PHE A 236 -0.85 -4.13 9.66
C PHE A 236 -2.19 -3.66 10.24
N ALA A 237 -3.29 -4.36 9.93
CA ALA A 237 -4.60 -4.07 10.53
C ALA A 237 -4.57 -4.22 12.06
N LEU A 238 -3.93 -5.27 12.60
CA LEU A 238 -3.75 -5.45 14.05
C LEU A 238 -2.86 -4.37 14.68
N ALA A 239 -1.81 -3.92 13.99
CA ALA A 239 -0.95 -2.85 14.49
C ALA A 239 -1.71 -1.52 14.57
N ARG A 240 -2.50 -1.17 13.56
CA ARG A 240 -3.38 0.01 13.58
C ARG A 240 -4.45 -0.10 14.70
N HIS A 241 -5.06 -1.26 14.83
CA HIS A 241 -6.01 -1.54 15.93
C HIS A 241 -5.35 -1.40 17.32
N ALA A 242 -4.12 -1.88 17.50
CA ALA A 242 -3.39 -1.72 18.77
C ALA A 242 -3.14 -0.24 19.10
N LEU A 243 -2.90 0.62 18.10
CA LEU A 243 -2.78 2.07 18.32
C LEU A 243 -4.10 2.70 18.80
N ILE A 244 -5.23 2.30 18.22
CA ILE A 244 -6.55 2.75 18.68
C ILE A 244 -6.84 2.27 20.11
N SER A 245 -6.40 1.05 20.43
CA SER A 245 -6.52 0.46 21.78
C SER A 245 -5.50 1.00 22.79
N GLN A 246 -4.72 2.04 22.44
CA GLN A 246 -3.68 2.65 23.27
C GLN A 246 -2.55 1.69 23.65
N GLU A 247 -2.20 0.75 22.78
CA GLU A 247 -1.13 -0.24 22.95
C GLU A 247 0.03 0.01 21.94
N PRO A 248 0.71 1.18 21.92
CA PRO A 248 1.71 1.50 20.89
C PRO A 248 2.94 0.57 20.94
N ALA A 249 3.28 0.04 22.10
CA ALA A 249 4.36 -0.96 22.22
C ALA A 249 4.02 -2.25 21.45
N LYS A 250 2.78 -2.70 21.54
CA LYS A 250 2.28 -3.88 20.83
C LYS A 250 2.22 -3.64 19.33
N ALA A 251 1.79 -2.46 18.88
CA ALA A 251 1.80 -2.12 17.46
C ALA A 251 3.22 -2.22 16.87
N ARG A 252 4.22 -1.67 17.56
CA ARG A 252 5.63 -1.77 17.15
C ARG A 252 6.15 -3.20 17.18
N GLN A 253 5.83 -3.97 18.22
CA GLN A 253 6.22 -5.37 18.30
C GLN A 253 5.70 -6.17 17.13
N LEU A 254 4.41 -6.02 16.76
CA LEU A 254 3.80 -6.68 15.61
C LEU A 254 4.54 -6.36 14.31
N MET A 255 4.89 -5.10 14.10
CA MET A 255 5.65 -4.69 12.91
C MET A 255 7.08 -5.22 12.91
N GLN A 256 7.76 -5.23 14.06
CA GLN A 256 9.10 -5.80 14.17
C GLN A 256 9.09 -7.32 13.88
N GLU A 257 8.17 -8.05 14.47
CA GLU A 257 8.01 -9.49 14.22
C GLU A 257 7.75 -9.78 12.72
N LEU A 258 7.01 -8.89 12.04
CA LEU A 258 6.79 -8.98 10.60
C LEU A 258 8.09 -8.74 9.83
N MET A 259 8.86 -7.69 10.17
CA MET A 259 10.13 -7.36 9.52
C MET A 259 11.20 -8.46 9.70
N ASP A 260 11.14 -9.21 10.80
CA ASP A 260 12.05 -10.34 11.07
C ASP A 260 11.67 -11.61 10.27
N ASN A 261 10.61 -11.58 9.46
CA ASN A 261 10.18 -12.71 8.66
C ASN A 261 11.11 -12.93 7.46
N ARG A 262 11.85 -14.03 7.48
CA ARG A 262 12.79 -14.40 6.40
C ARG A 262 12.15 -14.56 5.02
N GLY A 263 10.86 -14.81 4.94
CA GLY A 263 10.12 -14.89 3.66
C GLY A 263 10.13 -13.59 2.88
N LEU A 264 10.36 -12.45 3.53
CA LEU A 264 10.47 -11.13 2.90
C LEU A 264 11.73 -11.01 2.03
N GLU A 265 12.84 -11.65 2.41
CA GLU A 265 14.10 -11.60 1.66
C GLU A 265 13.95 -12.17 0.22
N GLU A 266 13.04 -13.14 0.05
CA GLU A 266 12.76 -13.78 -1.24
C GLU A 266 11.73 -13.04 -2.10
N GLN A 267 11.04 -12.03 -1.55
CA GLN A 267 9.91 -11.33 -2.19
C GLN A 267 10.05 -9.79 -2.10
N PRO A 268 10.83 -9.17 -2.99
CA PRO A 268 11.18 -7.74 -2.92
C PRO A 268 9.97 -6.79 -2.86
N VAL A 269 8.87 -7.11 -3.58
CA VAL A 269 7.62 -6.33 -3.53
C VAL A 269 7.05 -6.32 -2.12
N LEU A 270 6.93 -7.50 -1.51
CA LEU A 270 6.33 -7.65 -0.18
C LEU A 270 7.24 -7.10 0.92
N ASN A 271 8.56 -7.19 0.75
CA ASN A 271 9.50 -6.53 1.65
C ASN A 271 9.27 -5.02 1.66
N THR A 272 9.19 -4.39 0.48
CA THR A 272 8.91 -2.94 0.39
C THR A 272 7.54 -2.58 0.98
N THR A 273 6.52 -3.44 0.81
CA THR A 273 5.20 -3.25 1.45
C THR A 273 5.31 -3.30 2.97
N ALA A 274 6.04 -4.27 3.52
CA ALA A 274 6.26 -4.38 4.96
C ALA A 274 7.04 -3.17 5.53
N GLU A 275 8.08 -2.69 4.80
CA GLU A 275 8.80 -1.45 5.15
C GLU A 275 7.87 -0.24 5.18
N LEU A 276 6.95 -0.10 4.22
CA LEU A 276 5.96 0.99 4.22
C LEU A 276 4.98 0.89 5.39
N CYS A 277 4.50 -0.32 5.71
CA CYS A 277 3.64 -0.55 6.88
C CYS A 277 4.37 -0.18 8.17
N HIS A 278 5.64 -0.62 8.31
CA HIS A 278 6.49 -0.27 9.45
C HIS A 278 6.69 1.25 9.55
N ALA A 279 7.05 1.90 8.45
CA ALA A 279 7.23 3.35 8.40
C ALA A 279 5.94 4.10 8.79
N TYR A 280 4.77 3.63 8.32
CA TYR A 280 3.50 4.25 8.67
C TYR A 280 3.19 4.15 10.18
N ILE A 281 3.37 2.98 10.79
CA ILE A 281 3.19 2.79 12.23
C ILE A 281 4.22 3.62 13.03
N SER A 282 5.45 3.72 12.55
CA SER A 282 6.48 4.57 13.16
C SER A 282 6.09 6.05 13.11
N LEU A 283 5.57 6.54 12.00
CA LEU A 283 5.04 7.90 11.87
C LEU A 283 3.81 8.14 12.77
N LEU A 284 2.92 7.16 12.91
CA LEU A 284 1.78 7.25 13.84
C LEU A 284 2.22 7.31 15.31
N THR A 285 3.40 6.76 15.62
CA THR A 285 3.98 6.80 16.97
C THR A 285 5.05 7.90 17.16
N GLY A 286 5.17 8.83 16.21
CA GLY A 286 6.04 10.01 16.31
C GLY A 286 7.51 9.79 15.93
N ARG A 287 7.88 8.63 15.36
CA ARG A 287 9.25 8.25 15.00
C ARG A 287 9.53 8.49 13.53
N THR A 288 9.97 9.67 13.18
CA THR A 288 10.30 10.02 11.80
C THR A 288 11.64 9.43 11.34
N ASP A 289 12.55 9.15 12.25
CA ASP A 289 13.88 8.57 11.99
C ASP A 289 13.85 7.13 11.46
N GLU A 290 12.80 6.38 11.75
CA GLU A 290 12.61 5.01 11.26
C GLU A 290 12.05 4.93 9.81
N VAL A 291 11.78 6.07 9.18
CA VAL A 291 11.29 6.12 7.79
C VAL A 291 12.45 5.86 6.82
N PRO A 292 12.31 4.93 5.86
CA PRO A 292 13.35 4.61 4.89
C PRO A 292 13.85 5.82 4.10
N ALA A 293 15.15 5.87 3.81
CA ALA A 293 15.76 7.00 3.11
C ALA A 293 15.19 7.23 1.70
N TRP A 294 14.83 6.15 0.98
CA TRP A 294 14.25 6.24 -0.35
C TRP A 294 12.89 6.95 -0.34
N LEU A 295 12.09 6.78 0.74
CA LEU A 295 10.80 7.46 0.87
C LEU A 295 10.98 8.97 1.17
N ARG A 296 12.01 9.35 1.93
CA ARG A 296 12.32 10.76 2.22
C ARG A 296 12.72 11.55 0.98
N ASN A 297 13.43 10.90 0.07
CA ASN A 297 13.96 11.52 -1.14
C ASN A 297 12.96 11.51 -2.30
N THR A 298 11.77 10.95 -2.10
CA THR A 298 10.74 10.76 -3.16
C THR A 298 11.27 10.07 -4.43
N ASP A 299 12.32 9.26 -4.29
CA ASP A 299 12.91 8.49 -5.38
C ASP A 299 12.18 7.14 -5.52
N ASN A 300 10.97 7.18 -6.06
CA ASN A 300 10.15 6.00 -6.31
C ASN A 300 10.75 5.08 -7.40
N ALA A 301 11.77 5.53 -8.13
CA ALA A 301 12.43 4.73 -9.17
C ALA A 301 13.18 3.51 -8.60
N GLN A 302 13.46 3.50 -7.29
CA GLN A 302 14.13 2.39 -6.61
C GLN A 302 13.16 1.40 -5.93
N THR A 303 11.85 1.61 -6.03
CA THR A 303 10.88 0.73 -5.37
C THR A 303 10.50 -0.45 -6.26
N ASN A 304 10.36 -1.62 -5.63
CA ASN A 304 9.84 -2.82 -6.30
C ASN A 304 8.30 -2.89 -6.24
N LEU A 305 7.62 -1.78 -5.93
CA LEU A 305 6.18 -1.76 -5.74
C LEU A 305 5.42 -1.89 -7.05
N ILE A 306 4.40 -2.71 -7.03
CA ILE A 306 3.41 -2.83 -8.09
C ILE A 306 2.37 -1.73 -7.86
N PHE A 307 2.03 -0.95 -8.90
CA PHE A 307 1.06 0.14 -8.83
C PHE A 307 1.32 1.14 -7.68
N ASP A 308 2.61 1.38 -7.34
CA ASP A 308 3.01 2.21 -6.20
C ASP A 308 2.35 1.76 -4.86
N GLY A 309 2.13 0.45 -4.70
CA GLY A 309 1.38 -0.10 -3.56
C GLY A 309 -0.05 0.42 -3.50
N ILE A 310 -0.66 0.68 -4.67
CA ILE A 310 -2.00 1.30 -4.83
C ILE A 310 -2.07 2.64 -4.05
N GLY A 311 -1.03 3.44 -4.22
CA GLY A 311 -0.96 4.79 -3.65
C GLY A 311 -0.56 4.85 -2.18
N PHE A 312 -0.27 3.74 -1.51
CA PHE A 312 0.10 3.76 -0.09
C PHE A 312 1.44 4.46 0.18
N THR A 313 2.38 4.37 -0.76
CA THR A 313 3.64 5.15 -0.72
C THR A 313 3.36 6.64 -0.51
N TYR A 314 2.36 7.18 -1.19
CA TYR A 314 1.98 8.59 -1.09
C TYR A 314 1.31 8.93 0.23
N ILE A 315 0.55 7.99 0.81
CA ILE A 315 -0.05 8.16 2.14
C ILE A 315 1.05 8.27 3.20
N VAL A 316 2.07 7.40 3.13
CA VAL A 316 3.20 7.43 4.08
C VAL A 316 4.05 8.69 3.90
N ALA A 317 4.38 9.06 2.65
CA ALA A 317 5.16 10.27 2.34
C ALA A 317 4.42 11.55 2.75
N GLY A 318 3.11 11.65 2.48
CA GLY A 318 2.30 12.79 2.88
C GLY A 318 2.24 12.97 4.39
N ARG A 319 2.11 11.86 5.14
CA ARG A 319 2.16 11.92 6.61
C ARG A 319 3.52 12.38 7.13
N LEU A 320 4.62 11.93 6.51
CA LEU A 320 5.96 12.41 6.87
C LEU A 320 6.06 13.93 6.69
N LEU A 321 5.61 14.47 5.54
CA LEU A 321 5.63 15.91 5.28
C LEU A 321 4.77 16.71 6.27
N MET A 322 3.61 16.19 6.69
CA MET A 322 2.81 16.84 7.74
C MET A 322 3.58 16.91 9.06
N MET A 323 4.28 15.83 9.44
CA MET A 323 5.09 15.82 10.67
C MET A 323 6.32 16.72 10.57
N GLU A 324 6.91 16.88 9.38
CA GLU A 324 8.00 17.80 9.10
C GLU A 324 7.53 19.26 8.92
N GLN A 325 6.20 19.49 8.92
CA GLN A 325 5.55 20.79 8.71
C GLN A 325 5.92 21.45 7.36
N ASP A 326 6.25 20.63 6.36
CA ASP A 326 6.57 21.11 5.00
C ASP A 326 5.29 21.23 4.18
N HIS A 327 4.47 22.23 4.52
CA HIS A 327 3.14 22.44 3.94
C HIS A 327 3.18 22.78 2.45
N ILE A 328 4.27 23.41 1.97
CA ILE A 328 4.42 23.76 0.54
C ILE A 328 4.64 22.48 -0.28
N ARG A 329 5.60 21.63 0.14
CA ARG A 329 5.81 20.35 -0.55
C ARG A 329 4.57 19.47 -0.46
N LEU A 330 3.91 19.45 0.69
CA LEU A 330 2.69 18.67 0.89
C LEU A 330 1.59 19.08 -0.08
N GLU A 331 1.37 20.39 -0.31
CA GLU A 331 0.36 20.87 -1.26
C GLU A 331 0.69 20.48 -2.70
N ILE A 332 1.95 20.65 -3.12
CA ILE A 332 2.42 20.25 -4.45
C ILE A 332 2.21 18.74 -4.66
N MET A 333 2.59 17.94 -3.66
CA MET A 333 2.42 16.49 -3.70
C MET A 333 0.94 16.09 -3.79
N CYS A 334 0.05 16.76 -3.05
CA CYS A 334 -1.38 16.46 -3.10
C CYS A 334 -1.97 16.63 -4.50
N GLN A 335 -1.51 17.62 -5.27
CA GLN A 335 -1.95 17.83 -6.66
C GLN A 335 -1.46 16.72 -7.59
N GLU A 336 -0.23 16.24 -7.37
CA GLU A 336 0.34 15.14 -8.15
C GLU A 336 -0.31 13.80 -7.80
N TYR A 337 -0.56 13.55 -6.51
CA TYR A 337 -1.18 12.30 -6.05
C TYR A 337 -2.63 12.17 -6.49
N GLN A 338 -3.37 13.25 -6.60
CA GLN A 338 -4.72 13.24 -7.16
C GLN A 338 -4.75 12.49 -8.50
N ARG A 339 -3.81 12.80 -9.41
CA ARG A 339 -3.71 12.14 -10.72
C ARG A 339 -3.40 10.64 -10.62
N ARG A 340 -2.60 10.23 -9.62
CA ARG A 340 -2.27 8.82 -9.38
C ARG A 340 -3.47 8.05 -8.86
N PHE A 341 -4.21 8.63 -7.92
CA PHE A 341 -5.43 8.00 -7.40
C PHE A 341 -6.55 7.93 -8.45
N ASP A 342 -6.61 8.88 -9.39
CA ASP A 342 -7.56 8.86 -10.51
C ASP A 342 -7.39 7.62 -11.40
N ILE A 343 -6.16 7.14 -11.59
CA ILE A 343 -5.88 5.93 -12.38
C ILE A 343 -6.57 4.70 -11.79
N HIS A 344 -6.63 4.61 -10.47
CA HIS A 344 -7.16 3.46 -9.73
C HIS A 344 -8.55 3.71 -9.14
N SER A 345 -9.05 4.94 -9.18
CA SER A 345 -10.27 5.39 -8.49
C SER A 345 -10.25 5.05 -6.98
N CYS A 346 -9.07 5.05 -6.35
CA CYS A 346 -8.87 4.61 -4.98
C CYS A 346 -9.48 5.61 -3.98
N GLN A 347 -10.62 5.27 -3.37
CA GLN A 347 -11.34 6.18 -2.46
C GLN A 347 -10.56 6.45 -1.17
N PHE A 348 -9.85 5.45 -0.61
CA PHE A 348 -8.95 5.70 0.53
C PHE A 348 -7.85 6.69 0.17
N GLY A 349 -7.28 6.56 -1.03
CA GLY A 349 -6.29 7.51 -1.55
C GLY A 349 -6.85 8.94 -1.59
N TYR A 350 -8.07 9.13 -2.07
CA TYR A 350 -8.72 10.44 -2.08
C TYR A 350 -8.98 10.98 -0.67
N ILE A 351 -9.48 10.15 0.24
CA ILE A 351 -9.75 10.56 1.63
C ILE A 351 -8.46 11.06 2.28
N PHE A 352 -7.38 10.26 2.24
CA PHE A 352 -6.07 10.67 2.79
C PHE A 352 -5.52 11.91 2.11
N ASN A 353 -5.59 11.98 0.77
CA ASN A 353 -5.09 13.13 0.02
C ASN A 353 -5.82 14.42 0.38
N HIS A 354 -7.14 14.37 0.52
CA HIS A 354 -7.92 15.54 0.93
C HIS A 354 -7.67 15.93 2.39
N ILE A 355 -7.44 14.99 3.30
CA ILE A 355 -7.03 15.28 4.68
C ILE A 355 -5.67 16.02 4.66
N TYR A 356 -4.67 15.49 3.95
CA TYR A 356 -3.34 16.08 3.87
C TYR A 356 -3.35 17.46 3.21
N CYS A 357 -4.07 17.57 2.09
CA CYS A 357 -4.26 18.84 1.41
C CYS A 357 -4.99 19.87 2.30
N SER A 358 -5.94 19.44 3.14
CA SER A 358 -6.62 20.32 4.08
C SER A 358 -5.67 20.90 5.12
N VAL A 359 -4.74 20.08 5.63
CA VAL A 359 -3.69 20.53 6.57
C VAL A 359 -2.76 21.54 5.89
N ALA A 360 -2.27 21.25 4.69
CA ALA A 360 -1.43 22.18 3.94
C ALA A 360 -2.14 23.51 3.71
N LYS A 361 -3.38 23.48 3.22
CA LYS A 361 -4.15 24.69 2.91
C LYS A 361 -4.57 25.47 4.15
N HIS A 362 -4.87 24.79 5.25
CA HIS A 362 -5.12 25.46 6.52
C HIS A 362 -3.93 26.35 6.94
N HIS A 363 -2.73 25.83 6.84
CA HIS A 363 -1.52 26.55 7.21
C HIS A 363 -1.08 27.62 6.19
N LEU A 364 -1.30 27.38 4.89
CA LEU A 364 -0.87 28.29 3.83
C LEU A 364 -1.88 29.41 3.53
N TYR A 365 -3.18 29.09 3.59
CA TYR A 365 -4.25 29.98 3.10
C TYR A 365 -5.33 30.26 4.17
N GLY A 366 -5.23 29.64 5.34
CA GLY A 366 -6.11 29.86 6.47
C GLY A 366 -7.23 28.82 6.64
N ARG A 367 -7.99 29.00 7.74
CA ARG A 367 -8.97 28.04 8.26
C ARG A 367 -10.06 27.65 7.26
N GLU A 368 -10.59 28.61 6.52
CA GLU A 368 -11.70 28.35 5.58
C GLU A 368 -11.29 27.41 4.43
N GLU A 369 -10.09 27.58 3.89
CA GLU A 369 -9.56 26.70 2.85
C GLU A 369 -9.28 25.29 3.38
N GLY A 370 -8.81 25.17 4.63
CA GLY A 370 -8.68 23.91 5.33
C GLY A 370 -10.02 23.19 5.46
N ILE A 371 -11.04 23.88 5.96
CA ILE A 371 -12.40 23.34 6.12
C ILE A 371 -12.97 22.86 4.79
N ARG A 372 -12.97 23.71 3.76
CA ARG A 372 -13.48 23.38 2.42
C ARG A 372 -12.82 22.16 1.81
N THR A 373 -11.51 22.01 2.06
CA THR A 373 -10.75 20.88 1.55
C THR A 373 -11.02 19.61 2.35
N LEU A 374 -11.16 19.71 3.69
CA LEU A 374 -11.49 18.56 4.55
C LEU A 374 -12.88 18.01 4.25
N GLN A 375 -13.85 18.87 3.90
CA GLN A 375 -15.18 18.47 3.50
C GLN A 375 -15.18 17.50 2.33
N LYS A 376 -14.26 17.62 1.37
CA LYS A 376 -14.13 16.65 0.25
C LYS A 376 -13.79 15.24 0.75
N ALA A 377 -12.98 15.12 1.80
CA ALA A 377 -12.72 13.83 2.43
C ALA A 377 -13.95 13.28 3.14
N LEU A 378 -14.67 14.16 3.85
CA LEU A 378 -15.89 13.81 4.58
C LEU A 378 -17.03 13.41 3.64
N ASP A 379 -17.15 14.05 2.47
CA ASP A 379 -18.15 13.74 1.44
C ASP A 379 -18.01 12.29 0.91
N ILE A 380 -16.79 11.80 0.81
CA ILE A 380 -16.52 10.41 0.43
C ILE A 380 -16.76 9.47 1.62
N ALA A 381 -16.10 9.76 2.73
CA ALA A 381 -16.03 8.87 3.88
C ALA A 381 -17.38 8.65 4.60
N SER A 382 -18.22 9.68 4.63
CA SER A 382 -19.54 9.61 5.31
C SER A 382 -20.51 8.64 4.64
N GLN A 383 -20.36 8.36 3.34
CA GLN A 383 -21.24 7.46 2.60
C GLN A 383 -21.08 5.99 3.02
N ASP A 384 -19.88 5.62 3.50
CA ASP A 384 -19.55 4.26 3.92
C ASP A 384 -19.16 4.17 5.41
N ALA A 385 -19.38 5.24 6.17
CA ALA A 385 -18.99 5.34 7.57
C ALA A 385 -17.49 5.03 7.81
N VAL A 386 -16.60 5.57 6.98
CA VAL A 386 -15.15 5.43 7.12
C VAL A 386 -14.63 6.43 8.15
N PHE A 387 -13.93 5.95 9.19
CA PHE A 387 -13.45 6.76 10.31
C PHE A 387 -11.92 6.78 10.45
N MET A 388 -11.24 5.67 10.17
CA MET A 388 -9.82 5.51 10.48
C MET A 388 -8.90 6.59 9.92
N PRO A 389 -9.01 7.05 8.65
CA PRO A 389 -8.15 8.11 8.15
C PRO A 389 -8.22 9.41 8.95
N PHE A 390 -9.39 9.75 9.49
CA PHE A 390 -9.57 10.94 10.34
C PHE A 390 -9.03 10.74 11.75
N ILE A 391 -9.24 9.56 12.34
CA ILE A 391 -8.74 9.22 13.67
C ILE A 391 -7.20 9.26 13.69
N GLU A 392 -6.57 8.65 12.69
CA GLU A 392 -5.10 8.63 12.55
C GLU A 392 -4.51 10.02 12.31
N ASN A 393 -5.28 10.94 11.77
CA ASN A 393 -4.87 12.32 11.50
C ASN A 393 -5.54 13.35 12.43
N ALA A 394 -6.23 12.92 13.50
CA ALA A 394 -6.99 13.78 14.39
C ALA A 394 -6.16 14.94 14.96
N GLY A 395 -4.89 14.68 15.31
CA GLY A 395 -3.98 15.70 15.85
C GLY A 395 -3.71 16.87 14.90
N PHE A 396 -3.85 16.69 13.58
CA PHE A 396 -3.62 17.73 12.58
C PHE A 396 -4.90 18.49 12.19
N ILE A 397 -6.06 17.85 12.30
CA ILE A 397 -7.34 18.41 11.83
C ILE A 397 -8.31 18.81 12.94
N SER A 398 -8.01 18.47 14.22
CA SER A 398 -8.91 18.68 15.36
C SER A 398 -9.37 20.13 15.53
N GLU A 399 -8.53 21.08 15.16
CA GLU A 399 -8.80 22.51 15.31
C GLU A 399 -10.01 22.98 14.46
N TYR A 400 -10.25 22.36 13.31
CA TYR A 400 -11.30 22.75 12.36
C TYR A 400 -12.23 21.61 11.93
N LEU A 401 -12.02 20.37 12.43
CA LEU A 401 -12.86 19.22 12.09
C LEU A 401 -14.33 19.44 12.48
N LYS A 402 -14.58 20.01 13.66
CA LYS A 402 -15.95 20.29 14.13
C LYS A 402 -16.66 21.24 13.18
N ASP A 403 -16.03 22.33 12.79
CA ASP A 403 -16.61 23.31 11.87
C ASP A 403 -16.87 22.70 10.49
N ALA A 404 -15.95 21.85 10.00
CA ALA A 404 -16.12 21.16 8.72
C ALA A 404 -17.35 20.23 8.74
N LEU A 405 -17.62 19.57 9.87
CA LEU A 405 -18.78 18.71 10.06
C LEU A 405 -20.08 19.49 10.24
N GLU A 406 -20.05 20.65 10.92
CA GLU A 406 -21.24 21.49 11.17
C GLU A 406 -21.67 22.28 9.92
N THR A 407 -20.72 22.67 9.07
CA THR A 407 -21.00 23.42 7.84
C THR A 407 -21.30 22.53 6.62
N GLY A 408 -21.05 21.21 6.72
CA GLY A 408 -21.39 20.23 5.71
C GLY A 408 -22.73 19.51 6.01
N SER A 409 -23.16 18.66 5.07
CA SER A 409 -24.40 17.89 5.20
C SER A 409 -24.09 16.40 5.41
N TYR A 410 -23.86 16.00 6.67
CA TYR A 410 -23.48 14.62 7.02
C TYR A 410 -24.50 14.02 8.00
N PRO A 411 -24.71 12.67 8.00
CA PRO A 411 -25.56 11.99 8.97
C PRO A 411 -25.16 12.33 10.41
N GLU A 412 -26.14 12.56 11.29
CA GLU A 412 -25.87 12.97 12.66
C GLU A 412 -25.08 11.94 13.44
N ASP A 413 -25.42 10.65 13.29
CA ASP A 413 -24.69 9.54 13.92
C ASP A 413 -23.23 9.48 13.46
N TYR A 414 -22.98 9.72 12.17
CA TYR A 414 -21.60 9.77 11.64
C TYR A 414 -20.80 10.91 12.27
N ARG A 415 -21.38 12.11 12.31
CA ARG A 415 -20.74 13.30 12.92
C ARG A 415 -20.38 13.07 14.38
N HIS A 416 -21.34 12.58 15.17
CA HIS A 416 -21.15 12.33 16.60
C HIS A 416 -20.11 11.23 16.84
N LYS A 417 -20.18 10.13 16.11
CA LYS A 417 -19.21 9.02 16.21
C LYS A 417 -17.81 9.48 15.85
N LEU A 418 -17.63 10.20 14.73
CA LEU A 418 -16.32 10.69 14.29
C LEU A 418 -15.69 11.64 15.31
N LEU A 419 -16.43 12.62 15.82
CA LEU A 419 -15.95 13.56 16.84
C LEU A 419 -15.58 12.83 18.14
N SER A 420 -16.39 11.86 18.57
CA SER A 420 -16.11 11.05 19.75
C SER A 420 -14.83 10.26 19.60
N LEU A 421 -14.64 9.56 18.48
CA LEU A 421 -13.46 8.73 18.21
C LEU A 421 -12.19 9.59 18.12
N CYS A 422 -12.22 10.70 17.39
CA CYS A 422 -11.07 11.62 17.31
C CYS A 422 -10.74 12.23 18.68
N SER A 423 -11.75 12.64 19.46
CA SER A 423 -11.53 13.21 20.79
C SER A 423 -10.97 12.19 21.79
N SER A 424 -11.42 10.94 21.72
CA SER A 424 -10.88 9.84 22.55
C SER A 424 -9.42 9.59 22.25
N GLN A 425 -9.06 9.60 20.96
CA GLN A 425 -7.68 9.41 20.52
C GLN A 425 -6.74 10.54 20.99
N LEU A 426 -7.22 11.79 20.95
CA LEU A 426 -6.45 12.95 21.41
C LEU A 426 -6.24 12.96 22.93
N LYS A 427 -7.23 12.50 23.74
CA LYS A 427 -7.13 12.46 25.20
C LYS A 427 -6.20 11.38 25.72
N ALA A 428 -6.04 10.31 24.97
CA ALA A 428 -5.26 9.15 25.39
C ALA A 428 -3.73 9.37 25.36
N GLY A 429 -3.26 10.53 24.90
CA GLY A 429 -1.85 10.92 24.93
C GLY A 429 -1.12 10.77 23.59
N PRO A 430 0.20 10.93 23.55
CA PRO A 430 0.99 11.30 22.37
C PRO A 430 1.09 10.25 21.24
N SER A 431 0.29 9.21 21.26
CA SER A 431 0.38 8.12 20.29
C SER A 431 0.03 8.53 18.85
N LEU A 432 -0.89 9.49 18.66
CA LEU A 432 -1.33 9.92 17.30
C LEU A 432 -1.39 11.46 17.13
N ALA A 433 -1.10 12.23 18.18
CA ALA A 433 -1.04 13.68 18.09
C ALA A 433 0.29 14.14 17.46
N PRO A 434 0.37 15.33 16.86
CA PRO A 434 1.64 15.97 16.49
C PRO A 434 2.51 16.31 17.73
N GLY A 435 2.42 15.51 18.76
CA GLY A 435 2.81 15.78 20.13
C GLY A 435 4.23 15.42 20.53
N ASN A 436 5.09 15.09 19.59
CA ASN A 436 6.53 15.23 19.80
C ASN A 436 7.06 16.09 18.65
N LEU A 437 6.93 17.41 18.81
CA LEU A 437 7.52 18.41 17.91
C LEU A 437 9.00 18.09 17.64
N LEU A 438 9.64 17.42 18.60
CA LEU A 438 11.03 17.00 18.52
C LEU A 438 11.13 15.46 18.59
N THR A 439 11.94 14.89 17.70
CA THR A 439 12.33 13.47 17.76
C THR A 439 13.06 13.17 19.05
N ASP A 440 13.18 11.91 19.48
CA ASP A 440 13.90 11.55 20.69
C ASP A 440 15.35 12.04 20.63
N ARG A 441 15.99 12.00 19.44
CA ARG A 441 17.31 12.55 19.21
C ARG A 441 17.38 14.07 19.36
N GLU A 442 16.36 14.78 18.87
CA GLU A 442 16.25 16.24 19.05
C GLU A 442 15.97 16.60 20.51
N LYS A 443 15.22 15.79 21.26
CA LYS A 443 15.03 15.97 22.72
C LYS A 443 16.34 15.79 23.47
N GLU A 444 17.13 14.77 23.13
CA GLU A 444 18.47 14.59 23.69
C GLU A 444 19.35 15.81 23.41
N VAL A 445 19.38 16.27 22.16
CA VAL A 445 20.13 17.47 21.76
C VAL A 445 19.61 18.71 22.50
N LEU A 446 18.29 18.90 22.60
CA LEU A 446 17.66 20.01 23.33
C LEU A 446 17.98 19.96 24.84
N SER A 447 17.98 18.78 25.44
CA SER A 447 18.38 18.59 26.84
C SER A 447 19.85 19.00 27.07
N LEU A 448 20.76 18.60 26.17
CA LEU A 448 22.16 19.00 26.22
C LEU A 448 22.36 20.52 25.97
N LEU A 449 21.53 21.09 25.07
CA LEU A 449 21.45 22.53 24.90
C LEU A 449 21.03 23.21 26.21
N ALA A 450 19.99 22.73 26.87
CA ALA A 450 19.51 23.29 28.15
C ALA A 450 20.56 23.19 29.27
N GLN A 451 21.38 22.12 29.30
CA GLN A 451 22.51 21.93 30.19
C GLN A 451 23.71 22.85 29.92
N GLY A 452 23.69 23.63 28.84
CA GLY A 452 24.74 24.58 28.55
C GLY A 452 25.91 24.07 27.71
N LEU A 453 25.87 22.81 27.21
CA LEU A 453 26.97 22.23 26.43
C LEU A 453 27.20 22.97 25.11
N LYS A 454 28.47 23.02 24.69
CA LYS A 454 28.85 23.50 23.34
C LYS A 454 28.62 22.40 22.31
N HIS A 455 28.48 22.79 21.05
CA HIS A 455 28.19 21.84 19.94
C HIS A 455 29.24 20.71 19.82
N GLY A 456 30.53 20.98 20.14
CA GLY A 456 31.59 19.98 20.15
C GLY A 456 31.39 18.93 21.25
N GLU A 457 31.10 19.40 22.46
CA GLU A 457 30.83 18.54 23.61
C GLU A 457 29.59 17.67 23.43
N MET A 458 28.56 18.22 22.74
CA MET A 458 27.39 17.43 22.35
C MET A 458 27.74 16.35 21.32
N ALA A 459 28.60 16.68 20.33
CA ALA A 459 29.02 15.72 19.33
C ALA A 459 29.77 14.53 19.93
N GLU A 460 30.66 14.78 20.86
CA GLU A 460 31.35 13.75 21.61
C GLU A 460 30.39 12.89 22.47
N ARG A 461 29.50 13.55 23.23
CA ARG A 461 28.58 12.86 24.12
C ARG A 461 27.52 12.02 23.37
N LEU A 462 27.14 12.45 22.21
CA LEU A 462 26.16 11.78 21.36
C LEU A 462 26.78 10.80 20.36
N CYS A 463 28.11 10.69 20.30
CA CYS A 463 28.89 9.88 19.37
C CYS A 463 28.53 10.16 17.89
N VAL A 464 28.37 11.45 17.54
CA VAL A 464 28.03 11.90 16.18
C VAL A 464 28.98 13.02 15.72
N SER A 465 28.94 13.36 14.42
CA SER A 465 29.75 14.46 13.88
C SER A 465 29.21 15.83 14.30
N LEU A 466 30.08 16.84 14.37
CA LEU A 466 29.70 18.23 14.64
C LEU A 466 28.67 18.79 13.64
N PRO A 467 28.75 18.50 12.31
CA PRO A 467 27.71 18.85 11.36
C PRO A 467 26.36 18.23 11.71
N THR A 468 26.32 16.98 12.17
CA THR A 468 25.08 16.28 12.58
C THR A 468 24.42 16.99 13.77
N VAL A 469 25.19 17.41 14.77
CA VAL A 469 24.66 18.20 15.89
C VAL A 469 24.07 19.52 15.41
N ARG A 470 24.78 20.25 14.54
CA ARG A 470 24.28 21.51 13.96
C ARG A 470 22.97 21.31 13.18
N TYR A 471 22.87 20.23 12.42
CA TYR A 471 21.65 19.86 11.70
C TYR A 471 20.48 19.64 12.67
N HIS A 472 20.66 18.88 13.75
CA HIS A 472 19.60 18.70 14.75
C HIS A 472 19.22 20.01 15.46
N ILE A 473 20.17 20.88 15.77
CA ILE A 473 19.89 22.18 16.38
C ILE A 473 19.08 23.09 15.44
N GLN A 474 19.42 23.12 14.14
CA GLN A 474 18.65 23.87 13.15
C GLN A 474 17.22 23.35 13.03
N ASN A 475 17.04 22.02 13.02
CA ASN A 475 15.72 21.42 13.00
C ASN A 475 14.92 21.73 14.27
N ILE A 476 15.55 21.70 15.45
CA ILE A 476 14.91 22.10 16.70
C ILE A 476 14.44 23.56 16.62
N TYR A 477 15.29 24.46 16.15
CA TYR A 477 14.92 25.88 16.02
C TYR A 477 13.78 26.09 15.02
N LYS A 478 13.81 25.39 13.88
CA LYS A 478 12.74 25.42 12.89
C LYS A 478 11.43 24.89 13.49
N LYS A 479 11.47 23.77 14.19
CA LYS A 479 10.29 23.10 14.77
C LYS A 479 9.68 23.90 15.94
N LEU A 480 10.50 24.56 16.74
CA LEU A 480 10.05 25.43 17.82
C LEU A 480 9.73 26.86 17.35
N SER A 481 9.87 27.14 16.03
CA SER A 481 9.68 28.47 15.44
C SER A 481 10.51 29.56 16.12
N VAL A 482 11.75 29.24 16.46
CA VAL A 482 12.71 30.13 17.13
C VAL A 482 14.01 30.23 16.34
N ASN A 483 14.86 31.22 16.65
CA ASN A 483 16.08 31.50 15.89
C ASN A 483 17.37 31.43 16.74
N ASN A 484 17.28 31.14 18.01
CA ASN A 484 18.43 31.04 18.89
C ASN A 484 18.21 30.09 20.07
N ARG A 485 19.31 29.75 20.73
CA ARG A 485 19.35 28.81 21.86
C ARG A 485 18.43 29.22 23.02
N THR A 486 18.49 30.50 23.40
CA THR A 486 17.75 31.02 24.55
C THR A 486 16.24 30.88 24.32
N ASN A 487 15.78 31.27 23.16
CA ASN A 487 14.37 31.16 22.77
C ASN A 487 13.94 29.69 22.65
N ALA A 488 14.81 28.82 22.16
CA ALA A 488 14.51 27.38 22.06
C ALA A 488 14.30 26.74 23.43
N ILE A 489 15.13 27.09 24.41
CA ILE A 489 15.00 26.59 25.79
C ILE A 489 13.74 27.16 26.45
N ALA A 490 13.47 28.45 26.28
CA ALA A 490 12.28 29.10 26.83
C ALA A 490 10.99 28.49 26.27
N GLU A 491 10.92 28.30 24.96
CA GLU A 491 9.77 27.72 24.28
C GLU A 491 9.57 26.24 24.66
N ALA A 492 10.65 25.47 24.74
CA ALA A 492 10.61 24.09 25.18
C ALA A 492 10.11 23.93 26.63
N LYS A 493 10.48 24.87 27.52
CA LYS A 493 9.94 24.93 28.91
C LYS A 493 8.46 25.30 28.90
N ARG A 494 8.05 26.29 28.09
CA ARG A 494 6.65 26.67 27.94
C ARG A 494 5.78 25.52 27.45
N MET A 495 6.32 24.68 26.58
CA MET A 495 5.65 23.47 26.04
C MET A 495 5.77 22.23 26.93
N GLY A 496 6.41 22.33 28.11
CA GLY A 496 6.60 21.19 29.02
C GLY A 496 7.57 20.12 28.53
N MET A 497 8.42 20.44 27.55
CA MET A 497 9.41 19.50 27.01
C MET A 497 10.71 19.48 27.81
N LEU A 498 10.96 20.50 28.63
CA LEU A 498 12.06 20.62 29.58
C LEU A 498 11.51 20.99 30.96
N THR A 499 12.02 20.35 31.99
CA THR A 499 11.77 20.68 33.41
C THR A 499 12.58 21.88 33.87
#